data_c249040f1dde740d2b286800da23a9de
#
_entry.id   c249040f1dde740d2b286800da23a9de
#
_cell.length_a   1.000
_cell.length_b   1.000
_cell.length_c   1.000
_cell.angle_alpha   90.00
_cell.angle_beta   90.00
_cell.angle_gamma   90.00
#
_symmetry.space_group_name_H-M   'P 1'
#
loop_
_entity.id
_entity.type
_entity.pdbx_description
1 polymer ?
#
loop_
_entity_poly.entity_id
_entity_poly.type
_entity_poly.pdbx_seq_one_letter_code
_entity_poly.pdbx_strand_id
1 'polypeptide(L)'
;MIREPVVKRVYDPPAKSDGMRILVDRLWPRGLTKEKAKVDLWLKDISPSNELRKKFHGEADDWEEFRTAYFAELKSDSAQAAAKVLFEHLRAGPVTLLYGARDEQHNNAVALLAWIKRHAM
;
A
#
# COMPACT_ATOMS: atom_id res chain seq x y z
N MET A 1 18.81 -2.02 8.51
CA MET A 1 18.25 -2.96 7.53
C MET A 1 16.73 -2.91 7.58
N ILE A 2 16.09 -2.86 6.42
CA ILE A 2 14.64 -2.80 6.33
C ILE A 2 14.07 -4.22 6.25
N ARG A 3 13.06 -4.49 7.09
CA ARG A 3 12.32 -5.74 7.03
C ARG A 3 11.26 -5.65 5.92
N GLU A 4 11.13 -6.71 5.12
CA GLU A 4 10.10 -6.76 4.08
C GLU A 4 8.71 -6.71 4.71
N PRO A 5 7.82 -5.79 4.26
CA PRO A 5 6.46 -5.75 4.79
C PRO A 5 5.61 -6.91 4.27
N VAL A 6 4.58 -7.26 5.03
CA VAL A 6 3.55 -8.20 4.60
C VAL A 6 2.45 -7.39 3.91
N VAL A 7 1.81 -7.97 2.90
CA VAL A 7 0.67 -7.37 2.21
C VAL A 7 -0.58 -8.14 2.59
N LYS A 8 -1.65 -7.43 2.99
CA LYS A 8 -2.85 -8.08 3.52
C LYS A 8 -4.09 -7.26 3.16
N ARG A 9 -5.20 -7.92 2.85
CA ARG A 9 -6.47 -7.21 2.66
C ARG A 9 -6.92 -6.61 4.00
N VAL A 10 -7.38 -5.36 3.93
CA VAL A 10 -7.87 -4.69 5.15
C VAL A 10 -9.12 -5.37 5.72
N TYR A 11 -9.84 -6.15 4.89
CA TYR A 11 -11.03 -6.88 5.30
C TYR A 11 -10.71 -8.20 6.02
N ASP A 12 -9.47 -8.68 5.94
CA ASP A 12 -9.07 -9.88 6.65
C ASP A 12 -8.90 -9.57 8.14
N PRO A 13 -9.12 -10.57 9.04
CA PRO A 13 -9.03 -10.32 10.47
C PRO A 13 -7.67 -9.79 10.89
N PRO A 14 -7.62 -8.74 11.73
CA PRO A 14 -6.36 -8.27 12.28
C PRO A 14 -5.67 -9.34 13.14
N ALA A 15 -4.34 -9.34 13.12
CA ALA A 15 -3.55 -10.25 13.93
C ALA A 15 -2.42 -9.47 14.63
N LYS A 16 -2.01 -9.95 15.78
CA LYS A 16 -0.90 -9.32 16.53
C LYS A 16 0.39 -9.33 15.72
N SER A 17 0.59 -10.36 14.93
CA SER A 17 1.78 -10.50 14.08
C SER A 17 1.83 -9.47 12.95
N ASP A 18 0.73 -8.76 12.68
CA ASP A 18 0.70 -7.73 11.64
C ASP A 18 1.66 -6.56 11.93
N GLY A 19 1.97 -6.32 13.20
CA GLY A 19 2.78 -5.16 13.58
C GLY A 19 2.07 -3.86 13.27
N MET A 20 2.80 -2.89 12.73
CA MET A 20 2.22 -1.61 12.31
C MET A 20 1.34 -1.82 11.07
N ARG A 21 0.05 -1.54 11.21
CA ARG A 21 -0.93 -1.72 10.12
C ARG A 21 -1.09 -0.39 9.38
N ILE A 22 -0.60 -0.33 8.15
CA ILE A 22 -0.57 0.89 7.36
C ILE A 22 -1.47 0.73 6.13
N LEU A 23 -2.51 1.55 6.05
CA LEU A 23 -3.40 1.56 4.88
C LEU A 23 -2.75 2.38 3.76
N VAL A 24 -2.61 1.78 2.59
CA VAL A 24 -1.95 2.41 1.43
C VAL A 24 -2.91 2.66 0.28
N ASP A 25 -4.20 2.70 0.56
CA ASP A 25 -5.26 3.07 -0.39
C ASP A 25 -5.57 4.56 -0.27
N ARG A 26 -6.06 5.15 -1.36
CA ARG A 26 -6.47 6.56 -1.35
C ARG A 26 -7.79 6.77 -0.64
N LEU A 27 -8.69 5.79 -0.71
CA LEU A 27 -10.02 5.87 -0.10
C LEU A 27 -10.12 4.94 1.10
N TRP A 28 -10.91 5.35 2.10
CA TRP A 28 -11.18 4.50 3.25
C TRP A 28 -11.97 3.25 2.80
N PRO A 29 -11.67 2.08 3.36
CA PRO A 29 -12.36 0.84 2.98
C PRO A 29 -13.85 0.91 3.26
N ARG A 30 -14.65 0.63 2.26
CA ARG A 30 -16.10 0.67 2.37
C ARG A 30 -16.58 -0.35 3.40
N GLY A 31 -17.47 0.11 4.30
CA GLY A 31 -18.10 -0.78 5.27
C GLY A 31 -17.30 -1.08 6.51
N LEU A 32 -16.08 -0.55 6.65
CA LEU A 32 -15.24 -0.77 7.82
C LEU A 32 -15.18 0.47 8.71
N THR A 33 -15.42 0.28 10.01
CA THR A 33 -15.15 1.32 11.00
C THR A 33 -13.67 1.35 11.31
N LYS A 34 -13.20 2.43 11.90
CA LYS A 34 -11.81 2.54 12.37
C LYS A 34 -11.46 1.42 13.34
N GLU A 35 -12.41 1.09 14.22
CA GLU A 35 -12.23 0.06 15.23
C GLU A 35 -12.03 -1.33 14.61
N LYS A 36 -12.81 -1.65 13.59
CA LYS A 36 -12.73 -2.97 12.94
C LYS A 36 -11.54 -3.07 12.01
N ALA A 37 -11.20 -1.99 11.31
CA ALA A 37 -10.07 -1.97 10.39
C ALA A 37 -8.73 -2.02 11.11
N LYS A 38 -8.66 -1.47 12.30
CA LYS A 38 -7.44 -1.39 13.12
C LYS A 38 -6.26 -0.86 12.32
N VAL A 39 -6.49 0.22 11.58
CA VAL A 39 -5.45 0.91 10.84
C VAL A 39 -4.68 1.81 11.81
N ASP A 40 -3.38 1.58 11.92
CA ASP A 40 -2.53 2.40 12.77
C ASP A 40 -2.13 3.70 12.10
N LEU A 41 -1.98 3.66 10.77
CA LEU A 41 -1.60 4.82 9.98
C LEU A 41 -2.24 4.72 8.59
N TRP A 42 -2.87 5.79 8.14
CA TRP A 42 -3.40 5.87 6.78
C TRP A 42 -2.49 6.78 5.96
N LEU A 43 -1.73 6.16 5.07
CA LEU A 43 -0.70 6.87 4.30
C LEU A 43 -1.21 7.18 2.90
N LYS A 44 -2.17 8.11 2.83
CA LYS A 44 -2.85 8.47 1.57
C LYS A 44 -1.90 8.86 0.44
N ASP A 45 -0.87 9.62 0.76
CA ASP A 45 0.00 10.18 -0.26
C ASP A 45 0.91 9.15 -0.93
N ILE A 46 0.99 7.93 -0.39
CA ILE A 46 1.72 6.86 -1.05
C ILE A 46 0.85 6.04 -2.00
N SER A 47 -0.46 6.28 -1.98
CA SER A 47 -1.41 5.55 -2.82
C SER A 47 -1.40 6.08 -4.25
N PRO A 48 -1.84 5.26 -5.24
CA PRO A 48 -2.03 5.76 -6.60
C PRO A 48 -3.04 6.91 -6.63
N SER A 49 -2.89 7.80 -7.60
CA SER A 49 -3.84 8.89 -7.80
C SER A 49 -5.24 8.38 -8.10
N ASN A 50 -6.26 9.22 -7.91
CA ASN A 50 -7.63 8.88 -8.30
C ASN A 50 -7.72 8.58 -9.79
N GLU A 51 -7.01 9.32 -10.61
CA GLU A 51 -7.00 9.13 -12.06
C GLU A 51 -6.47 7.75 -12.42
N LEU A 52 -5.33 7.37 -11.86
CA LEU A 52 -4.72 6.07 -12.12
C LEU A 52 -5.60 4.94 -11.57
N ARG A 53 -6.16 5.12 -10.37
CA ARG A 53 -7.04 4.14 -9.75
C ARG A 53 -8.27 3.84 -10.60
N LYS A 54 -8.84 4.88 -11.20
CA LYS A 54 -10.02 4.73 -12.07
C LYS A 54 -9.70 4.05 -13.39
N LYS A 55 -8.49 4.27 -13.90
CA LYS A 55 -8.03 3.68 -15.15
C LYS A 55 -7.75 2.19 -15.01
N PHE A 56 -7.27 1.77 -13.85
CA PHE A 56 -6.92 0.38 -13.60
C PHE A 56 -8.13 -0.39 -13.09
N HIS A 57 -8.57 -1.38 -13.87
CA HIS A 57 -9.76 -2.18 -13.54
C HIS A 57 -9.41 -3.53 -12.90
N GLY A 58 -8.18 -3.72 -12.47
CA GLY A 58 -7.75 -4.95 -11.80
C GLY A 58 -7.51 -6.11 -12.75
N GLU A 59 -7.48 -5.86 -14.05
CA GLU A 59 -7.22 -6.91 -15.02
C GLU A 59 -5.73 -7.14 -15.20
N ALA A 60 -5.35 -8.39 -15.39
CA ALA A 60 -3.94 -8.77 -15.54
C ALA A 60 -3.27 -8.08 -16.72
N ASP A 61 -4.02 -7.83 -17.82
CA ASP A 61 -3.49 -7.18 -19.00
C ASP A 61 -3.05 -5.75 -18.78
N ASP A 62 -3.67 -5.07 -17.79
CA ASP A 62 -3.35 -3.68 -17.45
C ASP A 62 -2.27 -3.57 -16.38
N TRP A 63 -1.81 -4.68 -15.83
CA TRP A 63 -0.96 -4.68 -14.65
C TRP A 63 0.38 -3.98 -14.86
N GLU A 64 1.08 -4.30 -15.94
CA GLU A 64 2.39 -3.69 -16.21
C GLU A 64 2.27 -2.19 -16.48
N GLU A 65 1.23 -1.78 -17.19
CA GLU A 65 0.95 -0.37 -17.44
C GLU A 65 0.65 0.36 -16.12
N PHE A 66 -0.17 -0.25 -15.26
CA PHE A 66 -0.48 0.30 -13.95
C PHE A 66 0.78 0.48 -13.10
N ARG A 67 1.62 -0.55 -13.03
CA ARG A 67 2.85 -0.49 -12.24
C ARG A 67 3.78 0.62 -12.72
N THR A 68 3.96 0.72 -14.01
CA THR A 68 4.81 1.75 -14.61
C THR A 68 4.30 3.15 -14.25
N ALA A 69 2.99 3.38 -14.40
CA ALA A 69 2.38 4.66 -14.09
C ALA A 69 2.46 4.97 -12.59
N TYR A 70 2.21 3.98 -11.74
CA TYR A 70 2.27 4.17 -10.29
C TYR A 70 3.69 4.49 -9.84
N PHE A 71 4.68 3.78 -10.36
CA PHE A 71 6.09 4.04 -10.03
C PHE A 71 6.50 5.46 -10.43
N ALA A 72 5.95 5.95 -11.55
CA ALA A 72 6.19 7.35 -11.94
C ALA A 72 5.56 8.33 -10.94
N GLU A 73 4.34 8.03 -10.45
CA GLU A 73 3.68 8.86 -9.44
C GLU A 73 4.45 8.87 -8.11
N LEU A 74 5.11 7.77 -7.77
CA LEU A 74 5.87 7.69 -6.52
C LEU A 74 7.10 8.61 -6.50
N LYS A 75 7.44 9.21 -7.62
CA LYS A 75 8.53 10.20 -7.70
C LYS A 75 8.09 11.59 -7.25
N SER A 76 6.79 11.83 -7.08
CA SER A 76 6.29 13.15 -6.65
C SER A 76 6.77 13.49 -5.25
N ASP A 77 6.81 14.79 -4.93
CA ASP A 77 7.26 15.25 -3.62
C ASP A 77 6.41 14.71 -2.49
N SER A 78 5.08 14.69 -2.65
CA SER A 78 4.18 14.19 -1.61
C SER A 78 4.36 12.69 -1.40
N ALA A 79 4.53 11.93 -2.48
CA ALA A 79 4.76 10.49 -2.37
C ALA A 79 6.13 10.20 -1.73
N GLN A 80 7.14 11.00 -2.06
CA GLN A 80 8.47 10.83 -1.46
C GLN A 80 8.46 11.13 0.05
N ALA A 81 7.71 12.13 0.47
CA ALA A 81 7.53 12.42 1.89
C ALA A 81 6.84 11.26 2.60
N ALA A 82 5.80 10.71 1.99
CA ALA A 82 5.10 9.54 2.54
C ALA A 82 6.00 8.31 2.57
N ALA A 83 6.81 8.10 1.53
CA ALA A 83 7.75 6.99 1.49
C ALA A 83 8.78 7.06 2.62
N LYS A 84 9.23 8.27 2.95
CA LYS A 84 10.15 8.47 4.06
C LYS A 84 9.54 8.00 5.39
N VAL A 85 8.28 8.35 5.63
CA VAL A 85 7.55 7.90 6.81
C VAL A 85 7.44 6.37 6.81
N LEU A 86 7.07 5.79 5.68
CA LEU A 86 6.94 4.34 5.55
C LEU A 86 8.26 3.64 5.87
N PHE A 87 9.37 4.12 5.32
CA PHE A 87 10.67 3.50 5.56
C PHE A 87 11.10 3.60 7.03
N GLU A 88 10.74 4.66 7.73
CA GLU A 88 11.01 4.77 9.17
C GLU A 88 10.30 3.65 9.94
N HIS A 89 9.03 3.37 9.59
CA HIS A 89 8.31 2.26 10.23
C HIS A 89 8.89 0.90 9.87
N LEU A 90 9.32 0.73 8.62
CA LEU A 90 9.93 -0.52 8.17
C LEU A 90 11.24 -0.82 8.91
N ARG A 91 11.98 0.22 9.27
CA ARG A 91 13.20 0.05 10.06
C ARG A 91 12.92 -0.20 11.53
N ALA A 92 11.78 0.29 12.03
CA ALA A 92 11.43 0.18 13.45
C ALA A 92 10.86 -1.18 13.84
N GLY A 93 10.23 -1.90 12.91
CA GLY A 93 9.63 -3.19 13.22
C GLY A 93 8.76 -3.75 12.11
N PRO A 94 7.97 -4.80 12.41
CA PRO A 94 7.09 -5.40 11.42
C PRO A 94 6.02 -4.43 10.93
N VAL A 95 5.75 -4.46 9.62
CA VAL A 95 4.75 -3.63 8.98
C VAL A 95 3.87 -4.50 8.09
N THR A 96 2.58 -4.25 8.09
CA THR A 96 1.64 -4.84 7.16
C THR A 96 1.02 -3.72 6.33
N LEU A 97 1.15 -3.83 5.00
CA LEU A 97 0.53 -2.91 4.06
C LEU A 97 -0.89 -3.38 3.79
N LEU A 98 -1.88 -2.54 4.09
CA LEU A 98 -3.29 -2.88 3.94
C LEU A 98 -3.86 -2.28 2.67
N TYR A 99 -4.69 -3.06 1.99
CA TYR A 99 -5.39 -2.62 0.78
C TYR A 99 -6.80 -3.20 0.75
N GLY A 100 -7.70 -2.58 -0.03
CA GLY A 100 -9.09 -2.98 -0.10
C GLY A 100 -9.48 -3.80 -1.33
N ALA A 101 -8.64 -3.87 -2.36
CA ALA A 101 -8.95 -4.56 -3.60
C ALA A 101 -9.25 -6.05 -3.37
N ARG A 102 -10.08 -6.64 -4.24
CA ARG A 102 -10.39 -8.06 -4.16
C ARG A 102 -9.29 -8.95 -4.73
N ASP A 103 -8.58 -8.45 -5.75
CA ASP A 103 -7.50 -9.19 -6.38
C ASP A 103 -6.26 -9.12 -5.48
N GLU A 104 -5.83 -10.26 -4.96
CA GLU A 104 -4.71 -10.35 -4.04
C GLU A 104 -3.35 -10.31 -4.75
N GLN A 105 -3.34 -10.47 -6.06
CA GLN A 105 -2.10 -10.49 -6.85
C GLN A 105 -1.85 -9.19 -7.61
N HIS A 106 -2.91 -8.48 -8.00
CA HIS A 106 -2.83 -7.27 -8.81
C HIS A 106 -3.51 -6.11 -8.08
N ASN A 107 -2.77 -5.48 -7.17
CA ASN A 107 -3.28 -4.34 -6.41
C ASN A 107 -2.13 -3.38 -6.10
N ASN A 108 -2.50 -2.19 -5.63
CA ASN A 108 -1.54 -1.14 -5.34
C ASN A 108 -0.52 -1.53 -4.25
N ALA A 109 -0.93 -2.30 -3.25
CA ALA A 109 -0.01 -2.70 -2.18
C ALA A 109 1.05 -3.69 -2.70
N VAL A 110 0.67 -4.60 -3.59
CA VAL A 110 1.62 -5.52 -4.24
C VAL A 110 2.61 -4.73 -5.11
N ALA A 111 2.11 -3.75 -5.86
CA ALA A 111 2.99 -2.88 -6.66
C ALA A 111 3.94 -2.08 -5.76
N LEU A 112 3.43 -1.55 -4.65
CA LEU A 112 4.24 -0.81 -3.69
C LEU A 112 5.33 -1.68 -3.07
N LEU A 113 4.99 -2.92 -2.72
CA LEU A 113 5.97 -3.87 -2.22
C LEU A 113 7.12 -4.08 -3.21
N ALA A 114 6.81 -4.26 -4.49
CA ALA A 114 7.82 -4.41 -5.52
C ALA A 114 8.73 -3.17 -5.60
N TRP A 115 8.13 -1.98 -5.49
CA TRP A 115 8.87 -0.73 -5.48
C TRP A 115 9.80 -0.62 -4.26
N ILE A 116 9.29 -0.99 -3.08
CA ILE A 116 10.08 -1.00 -1.84
C ILE A 116 11.30 -1.90 -2.00
N LYS A 117 11.12 -3.09 -2.54
CA LYS A 117 12.22 -4.03 -2.74
C LYS A 117 13.31 -3.47 -3.64
N ARG A 118 12.93 -2.71 -4.66
CA ARG A 118 13.89 -2.09 -5.58
C ARG A 118 14.68 -0.95 -4.94
N HIS A 119 14.05 -0.20 -4.03
CA HIS A 119 14.61 1.06 -3.54
C HIS A 119 15.21 0.99 -2.15
N ALA A 120 14.90 -0.06 -1.39
CA ALA A 120 15.29 -0.12 0.01
C ALA A 120 15.93 -1.44 0.44
N MET A 121 15.87 -2.44 -0.42
CA MET A 121 16.35 -3.77 -0.04
C MET A 121 17.43 -4.28 -0.97
#